data_4f63b549eaf3c70743c58a249b720d05
#
_entry.id   4f63b549eaf3c70743c58a249b720d05
#
_cell.length_a   1.000
_cell.length_b   1.000
_cell.length_c   1.000
_cell.angle_alpha   90.00
_cell.angle_beta   90.00
_cell.angle_gamma   90.00
#
_symmetry.space_group_name_H-M   'P 1'
#
loop_
_entity.id
_entity.type
_entity.pdbx_description
1 polymer ?
#
loop_
_entity_poly.entity_id
_entity_poly.type
_entity_poly.pdbx_seq_one_letter_code
_entity_poly.pdbx_strand_id
1 'polypeptide(L)'
;MTVNAGIIVSVAGDEEKLSLIDSDLREQTQCIVDIYSRFLIESAVFEQSRNRFLMADDLKEIMLDAQRQSYGDGLEEDAMHPYMWVCKGHYYSSGLSYYNFPYAFGNLFALGLYSLYRKEGESFVPK
;
A
#
# COMPACT_ATOMS: atom_id res chain seq x y z
N MET A 1 -5.45 -8.20 10.99
CA MET A 1 -6.40 -9.05 10.21
C MET A 1 -5.73 -10.28 9.59
N THR A 2 -4.48 -10.22 9.22
CA THR A 2 -3.71 -11.30 8.57
C THR A 2 -3.62 -12.63 9.37
N VAL A 3 -3.74 -12.59 10.69
CA VAL A 3 -3.66 -13.79 11.55
C VAL A 3 -4.88 -14.71 11.40
N ASN A 4 -6.05 -14.16 11.07
CA ASN A 4 -7.27 -14.94 10.89
C ASN A 4 -7.35 -15.66 9.52
N ALA A 5 -6.70 -15.16 8.48
CA ALA A 5 -6.75 -15.75 7.15
C ALA A 5 -6.19 -17.18 7.12
N GLY A 6 -5.09 -17.44 7.81
CA GLY A 6 -4.47 -18.77 7.86
C GLY A 6 -5.33 -19.85 8.54
N ILE A 7 -6.13 -19.47 9.52
CA ILE A 7 -7.03 -20.41 10.25
C ILE A 7 -8.32 -20.63 9.45
N ILE A 8 -8.90 -19.57 8.91
CA ILE A 8 -10.16 -19.63 8.14
C ILE A 8 -9.98 -20.43 6.84
N VAL A 9 -8.87 -20.24 6.12
CA VAL A 9 -8.55 -20.99 4.90
C VAL A 9 -8.45 -22.51 5.12
N SER A 10 -8.15 -22.96 6.35
CA SER A 10 -8.08 -24.39 6.65
C SER A 10 -9.45 -25.08 6.78
N VAL A 11 -10.54 -24.33 6.96
CA VAL A 11 -11.89 -24.85 7.27
C VAL A 11 -12.90 -24.55 6.15
N ALA A 12 -12.63 -23.56 5.30
CA ALA A 12 -13.53 -23.07 4.25
C ALA A 12 -13.56 -23.97 3.00
N GLY A 13 -14.65 -23.92 2.23
CA GLY A 13 -14.74 -24.49 0.89
C GLY A 13 -13.84 -23.76 -0.12
N ASP A 14 -13.62 -24.32 -1.30
CA ASP A 14 -12.64 -23.77 -2.25
C ASP A 14 -13.02 -22.37 -2.78
N GLU A 15 -14.29 -22.08 -3.02
CA GLU A 15 -14.76 -20.75 -3.41
C GLU A 15 -14.55 -19.71 -2.29
N GLU A 16 -14.81 -20.11 -1.06
CA GLU A 16 -14.62 -19.25 0.10
C GLU A 16 -13.13 -18.99 0.35
N LYS A 17 -12.26 -19.98 0.19
CA LYS A 17 -10.81 -19.82 0.24
C LYS A 17 -10.31 -18.83 -0.81
N LEU A 18 -10.79 -18.94 -2.05
CA LEU A 18 -10.41 -18.06 -3.14
C LEU A 18 -10.82 -16.60 -2.82
N SER A 19 -12.03 -16.39 -2.33
CA SER A 19 -12.52 -15.07 -1.93
C SER A 19 -11.70 -14.46 -0.79
N LEU A 20 -11.30 -15.27 0.20
CA LEU A 20 -10.46 -14.81 1.31
C LEU A 20 -9.04 -14.45 0.85
N ILE A 21 -8.45 -15.25 -0.04
CA ILE A 21 -7.13 -14.97 -0.61
C ILE A 21 -7.18 -13.70 -1.45
N ASP A 22 -8.18 -13.53 -2.31
CA ASP A 22 -8.36 -12.31 -3.12
C ASP A 22 -8.49 -11.07 -2.23
N SER A 23 -9.30 -11.15 -1.18
CA SER A 23 -9.46 -10.05 -0.22
C SER A 23 -8.15 -9.69 0.50
N ASP A 24 -7.38 -10.69 0.94
CA ASP A 24 -6.09 -10.47 1.61
C ASP A 24 -5.06 -9.87 0.63
N LEU A 25 -4.97 -10.38 -0.59
CA LEU A 25 -4.09 -9.85 -1.62
C LEU A 25 -4.42 -8.39 -1.97
N ARG A 26 -5.69 -8.03 -2.06
CA ARG A 26 -6.13 -6.63 -2.28
C ARG A 26 -5.68 -5.73 -1.13
N GLU A 27 -5.88 -6.17 0.11
CA GLU A 27 -5.47 -5.41 1.30
C GLU A 27 -3.95 -5.23 1.35
N GLN A 28 -3.17 -6.29 1.05
CA GLN A 28 -1.70 -6.23 1.00
C GLN A 28 -1.22 -5.29 -0.11
N THR A 29 -1.80 -5.38 -1.30
CA THR A 29 -1.48 -4.50 -2.43
C THR A 29 -1.76 -3.05 -2.08
N GLN A 30 -2.89 -2.75 -1.44
CA GLN A 30 -3.20 -1.40 -1.00
C GLN A 30 -2.21 -0.89 0.04
N CYS A 31 -1.87 -1.69 1.05
CA CYS A 31 -1.00 -1.28 2.15
C CYS A 31 0.48 -1.15 1.75
N ILE A 32 0.93 -1.86 0.75
CA ILE A 32 2.34 -1.86 0.33
C ILE A 32 2.50 -1.09 -0.98
N VAL A 33 1.85 -1.53 -2.05
CA VAL A 33 2.07 -0.99 -3.40
C VAL A 33 1.44 0.38 -3.59
N ASP A 34 0.14 0.54 -3.26
CA ASP A 34 -0.54 1.83 -3.39
C ASP A 34 0.06 2.89 -2.45
N ILE A 35 0.39 2.51 -1.21
CA ILE A 35 1.06 3.43 -0.26
C ILE A 35 2.45 3.82 -0.76
N TYR A 36 3.19 2.93 -1.41
CA TYR A 36 4.46 3.27 -2.01
C TYR A 36 4.30 4.27 -3.16
N SER A 37 3.26 4.13 -4.00
CA SER A 37 2.97 5.14 -5.03
C SER A 37 2.70 6.53 -4.43
N ARG A 38 2.01 6.58 -3.28
CA ARG A 38 1.73 7.83 -2.55
C ARG A 38 3.00 8.47 -1.97
N PHE A 39 3.93 7.67 -1.51
CA PHE A 39 5.24 8.16 -1.07
C PHE A 39 6.04 8.75 -2.24
N LEU A 40 6.02 8.08 -3.39
CA LEU A 40 6.73 8.53 -4.59
C LEU A 40 6.19 9.87 -5.13
N ILE A 41 4.86 10.02 -5.25
CA ILE A 41 4.27 11.29 -5.72
C ILE A 41 4.60 12.43 -4.75
N GLU A 42 4.46 12.21 -3.45
CA GLU A 42 4.70 13.25 -2.44
C GLU A 42 6.16 13.69 -2.43
N SER A 43 7.10 12.74 -2.53
CA SER A 43 8.53 13.00 -2.65
C SER A 43 8.86 13.80 -3.91
N ALA A 44 8.33 13.40 -5.06
CA ALA A 44 8.56 14.08 -6.34
C ALA A 44 7.97 15.51 -6.34
N VAL A 45 6.77 15.69 -5.77
CA VAL A 45 6.15 17.01 -5.62
C VAL A 45 6.99 17.91 -4.72
N PHE A 46 7.45 17.44 -3.56
CA PHE A 46 8.30 18.22 -2.67
C PHE A 46 9.65 18.58 -3.30
N GLU A 47 10.26 17.68 -4.04
CA GLU A 47 11.53 17.93 -4.70
C GLU A 47 11.39 18.96 -5.82
N GLN A 48 10.43 18.76 -6.73
CA GLN A 48 10.27 19.63 -7.90
C GLN A 48 9.72 21.01 -7.54
N SER A 49 8.83 21.12 -6.55
CA SER A 49 8.25 22.39 -6.12
C SER A 49 9.27 23.37 -5.50
N ARG A 50 10.44 22.88 -5.08
CA ARG A 50 11.53 23.75 -4.61
C ARG A 50 12.08 24.65 -5.71
N ASN A 51 12.00 24.21 -6.96
CA ASN A 51 12.66 24.87 -8.08
C ASN A 51 11.68 25.51 -9.08
N ARG A 52 10.41 25.10 -9.06
CA ARG A 52 9.39 25.59 -9.98
C ARG A 52 7.98 25.43 -9.41
N PHE A 53 7.06 26.22 -9.93
CA PHE A 53 5.64 26.01 -9.67
C PHE A 53 5.14 24.80 -10.48
N LEU A 54 4.42 23.89 -9.84
CA LEU A 54 3.85 22.71 -10.50
C LEU A 54 2.41 23.00 -10.95
N MET A 55 2.14 22.72 -12.21
CA MET A 55 0.80 22.81 -12.80
C MET A 55 0.08 21.45 -12.69
N ALA A 56 -1.21 21.43 -13.00
CA ALA A 56 -2.01 20.20 -12.96
C ALA A 56 -1.46 19.10 -13.88
N ASP A 57 -0.90 19.44 -15.01
CA ASP A 57 -0.31 18.47 -15.94
C ASP A 57 0.98 17.86 -15.39
N ASP A 58 1.82 18.65 -14.70
CA ASP A 58 2.99 18.12 -13.97
C ASP A 58 2.57 17.08 -12.91
N LEU A 59 1.52 17.39 -12.15
CA LEU A 59 1.01 16.48 -11.12
C LEU A 59 0.44 15.18 -11.69
N LYS A 60 -0.18 15.24 -12.86
CA LYS A 60 -0.66 14.03 -13.58
C LYS A 60 0.52 13.14 -14.00
N GLU A 61 1.56 13.73 -14.59
CA GLU A 61 2.75 12.99 -15.01
C GLU A 61 3.46 12.36 -13.81
N ILE A 62 3.67 13.11 -12.73
CA ILE A 62 4.25 12.60 -11.48
C ILE A 62 3.41 11.45 -10.92
N MET A 63 2.07 11.56 -10.95
CA MET A 63 1.19 10.51 -10.46
C MET A 63 1.27 9.23 -11.29
N LEU A 64 1.27 9.35 -12.63
CA LEU A 64 1.41 8.19 -13.52
C LEU A 64 2.78 7.52 -13.35
N ASP A 65 3.84 8.31 -13.24
CA ASP A 65 5.18 7.78 -13.02
C ASP A 65 5.30 7.06 -11.66
N ALA A 66 4.73 7.62 -10.61
CA ALA A 66 4.66 6.98 -9.30
C ALA A 66 3.91 5.64 -9.33
N GLN A 67 2.80 5.54 -10.09
CA GLN A 67 2.08 4.30 -10.30
C GLN A 67 2.91 3.28 -11.09
N ARG A 68 3.57 3.66 -12.18
CA ARG A 68 4.46 2.77 -12.95
C ARG A 68 5.58 2.21 -12.07
N GLN A 69 6.21 3.05 -11.27
CA GLN A 69 7.30 2.62 -10.38
C GLN A 69 6.82 1.68 -9.28
N SER A 70 5.62 1.89 -8.74
CA SER A 70 5.13 1.09 -7.61
C SER A 70 4.46 -0.21 -8.03
N TYR A 71 3.70 -0.20 -9.11
CA TYR A 71 2.94 -1.36 -9.58
C TYR A 71 3.71 -2.22 -10.59
N GLY A 72 4.74 -1.65 -11.26
CA GLY A 72 5.49 -2.36 -12.30
C GLY A 72 4.56 -2.83 -13.43
N ASP A 73 4.63 -4.11 -13.73
CA ASP A 73 3.77 -4.80 -14.71
C ASP A 73 2.47 -5.36 -14.11
N GLY A 74 2.22 -5.11 -12.84
CA GLY A 74 1.00 -5.56 -12.13
C GLY A 74 -0.25 -4.71 -12.41
N LEU A 75 -0.13 -3.59 -13.13
CA LEU A 75 -1.25 -2.70 -13.48
C LEU A 75 -1.15 -2.31 -14.96
N GLU A 76 -2.24 -2.55 -15.70
CA GLU A 76 -2.34 -2.13 -17.10
C GLU A 76 -2.23 -0.60 -17.24
N GLU A 77 -1.60 -0.14 -18.31
CA GLU A 77 -1.32 1.30 -18.53
C GLU A 77 -2.62 2.14 -18.60
N ASP A 78 -3.69 1.60 -19.15
CA ASP A 78 -5.00 2.25 -19.25
C ASP A 78 -5.82 2.21 -17.93
N ALA A 79 -5.40 1.38 -16.98
CA ALA A 79 -5.97 1.33 -15.63
C ALA A 79 -5.31 2.35 -14.68
N MET A 80 -4.20 2.96 -15.04
CA MET A 80 -3.55 4.01 -14.26
C MET A 80 -4.37 5.29 -14.26
N HIS A 81 -4.48 5.95 -13.12
CA HIS A 81 -5.33 7.12 -12.98
C HIS A 81 -4.54 8.38 -12.63
N PRO A 82 -4.42 9.36 -13.56
CA PRO A 82 -3.59 10.55 -13.37
C PRO A 82 -4.06 11.50 -12.26
N TYR A 83 -5.28 11.34 -11.78
CA TYR A 83 -5.89 12.18 -10.73
C TYR A 83 -6.07 11.49 -9.38
N MET A 84 -5.39 10.38 -9.13
CA MET A 84 -5.48 9.67 -7.84
C MET A 84 -5.16 10.59 -6.64
N TRP A 85 -4.30 11.59 -6.82
CA TRP A 85 -3.94 12.57 -5.80
C TRP A 85 -5.11 13.48 -5.40
N VAL A 86 -6.07 13.74 -6.28
CA VAL A 86 -7.19 14.68 -6.02
C VAL A 86 -8.07 14.23 -4.86
N CYS A 87 -8.32 12.93 -4.73
CA CYS A 87 -9.21 12.37 -3.70
C CYS A 87 -8.52 12.08 -2.35
N LYS A 88 -7.23 12.39 -2.20
CA LYS A 88 -6.45 12.09 -1.00
C LYS A 88 -6.28 13.35 -0.14
N GLY A 89 -7.20 13.56 0.81
CA GLY A 89 -7.27 14.77 1.64
C GLY A 89 -5.99 15.14 2.40
N HIS A 90 -5.15 14.14 2.74
CA HIS A 90 -3.89 14.38 3.44
C HIS A 90 -2.86 15.19 2.63
N TYR A 91 -2.88 15.14 1.30
CA TYR A 91 -1.99 15.95 0.47
C TYR A 91 -2.26 17.47 0.58
N TYR A 92 -3.45 17.83 1.05
CA TYR A 92 -3.87 19.22 1.24
C TYR A 92 -3.71 19.71 2.67
N SER A 93 -3.07 18.92 3.54
CA SER A 93 -2.86 19.24 4.95
C SER A 93 -1.37 19.32 5.27
N SER A 94 -0.89 20.51 5.61
CA SER A 94 0.52 20.76 5.91
C SER A 94 1.08 19.97 7.12
N GLY A 95 0.21 19.44 7.97
CA GLY A 95 0.58 18.61 9.13
C GLY A 95 0.64 17.11 8.86
N LEU A 96 0.32 16.66 7.64
CA LEU A 96 0.16 15.25 7.31
C LEU A 96 1.09 14.75 6.19
N SER A 97 2.27 15.35 6.05
CA SER A 97 3.26 14.90 5.06
C SER A 97 3.64 13.44 5.30
N TYR A 98 3.69 12.67 4.22
CA TYR A 98 3.97 11.22 4.24
C TYR A 98 3.05 10.41 5.15
N TYR A 99 1.81 10.84 5.33
CA TYR A 99 0.83 10.30 6.27
C TYR A 99 0.65 8.77 6.20
N ASN A 100 0.83 8.18 5.03
CA ASN A 100 0.46 6.78 4.81
C ASN A 100 1.56 5.75 5.20
N PHE A 101 2.80 6.16 5.46
CA PHE A 101 3.88 5.20 5.77
C PHE A 101 3.61 4.31 6.99
N PRO A 102 2.90 4.74 8.06
CA PRO A 102 2.64 3.89 9.21
C PRO A 102 1.80 2.65 8.88
N TYR A 103 0.95 2.71 7.85
CA TYR A 103 0.15 1.56 7.42
C TYR A 103 1.03 0.46 6.81
N ALA A 104 1.95 0.83 5.92
CA ALA A 104 2.92 -0.10 5.35
C ALA A 104 3.83 -0.68 6.43
N PHE A 105 4.35 0.18 7.32
CA PHE A 105 5.18 -0.24 8.46
C PHE A 105 4.44 -1.22 9.36
N GLY A 106 3.22 -0.88 9.80
CA GLY A 106 2.41 -1.73 10.67
C GLY A 106 2.09 -3.08 10.04
N ASN A 107 1.77 -3.10 8.75
CA ASN A 107 1.51 -4.34 8.02
C ASN A 107 2.75 -5.23 7.93
N LEU A 108 3.89 -4.70 7.51
CA LEU A 108 5.16 -5.45 7.43
C LEU A 108 5.63 -5.93 8.80
N PHE A 109 5.45 -5.11 9.84
CA PHE A 109 5.78 -5.48 11.21
C PHE A 109 4.91 -6.65 11.70
N ALA A 110 3.60 -6.59 11.45
CA ALA A 110 2.67 -7.67 11.80
C ALA A 110 2.99 -8.98 11.06
N LEU A 111 3.34 -8.91 9.77
CA LEU A 111 3.79 -10.07 9.00
C LEU A 111 5.09 -10.66 9.55
N GLY A 112 6.02 -9.80 9.98
CA GLY A 112 7.25 -10.21 10.63
C GLY A 112 7.01 -10.96 11.94
N LEU A 113 6.17 -10.42 12.82
CA LEU A 113 5.77 -11.08 14.07
C LEU A 113 5.06 -12.41 13.81
N TYR A 114 4.15 -12.45 12.84
CA TYR A 114 3.47 -13.69 12.46
C TYR A 114 4.43 -14.74 11.92
N SER A 115 5.44 -14.34 11.15
CA SER A 115 6.48 -15.25 10.68
C SER A 115 7.29 -15.85 11.84
N LEU A 116 7.59 -15.07 12.87
CA LEU A 116 8.25 -15.57 14.09
C LEU A 116 7.35 -16.52 14.86
N TYR A 117 6.08 -16.17 15.05
CA TYR A 117 5.10 -17.05 15.67
C TYR A 117 4.99 -18.40 14.95
N ARG A 118 4.98 -18.39 13.61
CA ARG A 118 4.95 -19.63 12.79
C ARG A 118 6.17 -20.51 13.00
N LYS A 119 7.33 -19.92 13.33
CA LYS A 119 8.57 -20.65 13.60
C LYS A 119 8.65 -21.17 15.04
N GLU A 120 8.24 -20.36 16.01
CA GLU A 120 8.42 -20.65 17.45
C GLU A 120 7.18 -21.27 18.10
N GLY A 121 6.00 -21.19 17.46
CA GLY A 121 4.74 -21.71 17.97
C GLY A 121 4.28 -21.00 19.25
N GLU A 122 3.63 -21.74 20.13
CA GLU A 122 3.08 -21.21 21.40
C GLU A 122 4.12 -20.56 22.32
N SER A 123 5.39 -20.90 22.17
CA SER A 123 6.47 -20.31 22.97
C SER A 123 6.75 -18.85 22.65
N PHE A 124 6.23 -18.34 21.50
CA PHE A 124 6.33 -16.92 21.11
C PHE A 124 5.36 -16.02 21.90
N VAL A 125 4.19 -16.54 22.29
CA VAL A 125 3.09 -15.75 22.86
C VAL A 125 3.44 -15.01 24.16
N PRO A 126 4.27 -15.56 25.09
CA PRO A 126 4.67 -14.86 26.32
C PRO A 126 5.71 -13.75 26.14
N LYS A 127 6.27 -13.58 24.94
CA LYS A 127 7.33 -12.57 24.66
C LYS A 127 6.73 -11.23 24.25
#